data_f07f88cb8fa8274bac94df6dc16cc7f6
#
_entry.id   f07f88cb8fa8274bac94df6dc16cc7f6
#
_cell.length_a   1.000
_cell.length_b   1.000
_cell.length_c   1.000
_cell.angle_alpha   90.00
_cell.angle_beta   90.00
_cell.angle_gamma   90.00
#
_symmetry.space_group_name_H-M   'P 1'
#
loop_
_entity.id
_entity.type
_entity.pdbx_description
1 polymer ?
#
loop_
_entity_poly.entity_id
_entity_poly.type
_entity_poly.pdbx_seq_one_letter_code
_entity_poly.pdbx_strand_id
1 'polypeptide(L)'
;PSKTMNYGGFSESNQTVNVRMWYQEGGPLYNAMLPEYAGVNESGEALYWVDQAIKDDPKLSNSSKPGTQHSYTTTDWNSASYYAQGSLLPKANGGFSTSLEIYGFDVNAAFDYQLGGKVYDNGYAQLMGNVVTKGNGYTYSKDILKAWSPNNMSSNIPRFQYMDNYATSRSTRFLTSASYLNFQSCSVGYTLPMSLSKKLMASR
;
A
#
# COMPACT_ATOMS: atom_id res chain seq x y z
N PRO A 1 -11.07 -9.88 33.35
CA PRO A 1 -11.35 -8.54 32.84
C PRO A 1 -10.12 -8.07 32.07
N SER A 2 -10.23 -8.12 30.74
CA SER A 2 -9.18 -7.70 29.83
C SER A 2 -8.97 -6.19 29.97
N LYS A 3 -7.83 -5.79 30.50
CA LYS A 3 -7.41 -4.38 30.43
C LYS A 3 -7.01 -4.10 29.00
N THR A 4 -7.91 -3.51 28.23
CA THR A 4 -7.56 -2.93 26.94
C THR A 4 -6.58 -1.79 27.21
N MET A 5 -5.31 -2.02 26.94
CA MET A 5 -4.34 -0.93 26.93
C MET A 5 -4.62 -0.10 25.68
N ASN A 6 -5.41 0.94 25.86
CA ASN A 6 -5.57 1.97 24.85
C ASN A 6 -4.31 2.84 24.88
N TYR A 7 -3.27 2.44 24.21
CA TYR A 7 -2.19 3.37 23.91
C TYR A 7 -2.74 4.39 22.91
N GLY A 8 -2.95 5.61 23.40
CA GLY A 8 -3.29 6.74 22.57
C GLY A 8 -2.33 6.79 21.40
N GLY A 9 -2.87 6.97 20.22
CA GLY A 9 -2.10 6.86 18.98
C GLY A 9 -0.82 7.66 19.08
N PHE A 10 0.31 7.00 18.93
CA PHE A 10 1.56 7.66 18.72
C PHE A 10 1.44 8.41 17.40
N SER A 11 1.29 9.70 17.50
CA SER A 11 1.63 10.62 16.44
C SER A 11 3.16 10.63 16.34
N GLU A 12 3.74 9.51 15.96
CA GLU A 12 5.13 9.54 15.59
C GLU A 12 5.24 10.19 14.22
N SER A 13 5.93 11.30 14.21
CA SER A 13 6.66 11.83 13.06
C SER A 13 7.79 10.87 12.65
N ASN A 14 7.54 9.56 12.70
CA ASN A 14 8.48 8.58 12.19
C ASN A 14 8.38 8.63 10.67
N GLN A 15 9.34 9.30 10.05
CA GLN A 15 9.40 9.53 8.60
C GLN A 15 9.45 8.25 7.79
N THR A 16 9.65 7.10 8.43
CA THR A 16 9.78 5.80 7.77
C THR A 16 8.44 5.09 7.58
N VAL A 17 7.45 5.34 8.45
CA VAL A 17 6.13 4.72 8.34
C VAL A 17 5.06 5.81 8.46
N ASN A 18 4.57 6.29 7.33
CA ASN A 18 3.56 7.36 7.25
C ASN A 18 2.16 6.94 7.71
N VAL A 19 2.07 6.02 8.67
CA VAL A 19 0.81 5.42 9.14
C VAL A 19 0.74 5.49 10.66
N ARG A 20 -0.40 5.88 11.19
CA ARG A 20 -0.67 5.80 12.63
C ARG A 20 -0.91 4.34 13.02
N MET A 21 -0.42 3.92 14.18
CA MET A 21 -0.58 2.55 14.68
C MET A 21 -1.66 2.47 15.74
N TRP A 22 -2.37 1.35 15.76
CA TRP A 22 -3.34 1.00 16.78
C TRP A 22 -2.97 -0.29 17.49
N TYR A 23 -2.85 -0.24 18.80
CA TYR A 23 -2.54 -1.39 19.64
C TYR A 23 -3.69 -1.70 20.57
N GLN A 24 -4.12 -2.95 20.58
CA GLN A 24 -5.12 -3.46 21.51
C GLN A 24 -4.76 -4.87 21.96
N GLU A 25 -5.25 -5.27 23.12
CA GLU A 25 -5.08 -6.65 23.63
C GLU A 25 -5.75 -7.64 22.69
N GLY A 26 -5.03 -8.72 22.31
CA GLY A 26 -5.51 -9.72 21.35
C GLY A 26 -5.52 -9.27 19.89
N GLY A 27 -5.13 -8.03 19.62
CA GLY A 27 -5.03 -7.48 18.26
C GLY A 27 -3.65 -7.70 17.62
N PRO A 28 -3.56 -7.48 16.31
CA PRO A 28 -2.29 -7.59 15.61
C PRO A 28 -1.33 -6.47 16.03
N LEU A 29 -0.05 -6.82 16.13
CA LEU A 29 1.03 -5.84 16.27
C LEU A 29 1.14 -5.03 14.96
N TYR A 30 1.44 -3.74 15.07
CA TYR A 30 1.51 -2.81 13.93
C TYR A 30 0.22 -2.76 13.11
N ASN A 31 -0.93 -2.70 13.79
CA ASN A 31 -2.21 -2.49 13.14
C ASN A 31 -2.29 -1.04 12.62
N ALA A 32 -2.37 -0.89 11.31
CA ALA A 32 -2.42 0.42 10.66
C ALA A 32 -3.75 1.12 10.91
N MET A 33 -3.70 2.41 11.24
CA MET A 33 -4.86 3.29 11.34
C MET A 33 -4.75 4.44 10.33
N LEU A 34 -5.72 4.53 9.44
CA LEU A 34 -5.80 5.57 8.42
C LEU A 34 -7.24 6.02 8.21
N PRO A 35 -7.44 7.28 7.78
CA PRO A 35 -8.70 7.68 7.18
C PRO A 35 -9.00 6.84 5.95
N GLU A 36 -10.23 6.37 5.83
CA GLU A 36 -10.63 5.62 4.66
C GLU A 36 -11.14 6.53 3.56
N TYR A 37 -10.56 6.32 2.38
CA TYR A 37 -10.92 7.01 1.17
C TYR A 37 -12.27 6.50 0.66
N ALA A 38 -13.23 7.40 0.43
CA ALA A 38 -14.59 7.08 0.00
C ALA A 38 -14.83 7.32 -1.50
N GLY A 39 -13.81 7.84 -2.19
CA GLY A 39 -13.94 8.15 -3.61
C GLY A 39 -13.88 9.66 -3.89
N VAL A 40 -14.60 10.08 -4.92
CA VAL A 40 -14.60 11.45 -5.44
C VAL A 40 -16.05 11.95 -5.49
N ASN A 41 -16.28 13.20 -5.12
CA ASN A 41 -17.58 13.83 -5.26
C ASN A 41 -17.82 14.34 -6.70
N GLU A 42 -19.00 14.90 -6.95
CA GLU A 42 -19.40 15.46 -8.25
C GLU A 42 -18.52 16.64 -8.71
N SER A 43 -17.83 17.28 -7.79
CA SER A 43 -16.89 18.39 -8.06
C SER A 43 -15.44 17.92 -8.23
N GLY A 44 -15.18 16.62 -8.12
CA GLY A 44 -13.84 16.05 -8.27
C GLY A 44 -12.98 16.08 -7.00
N GLU A 45 -13.56 16.41 -5.83
CA GLU A 45 -12.84 16.46 -4.58
C GLU A 45 -12.78 15.10 -3.91
N ALA A 46 -11.68 14.81 -3.20
CA ALA A 46 -11.52 13.59 -2.41
C ALA A 46 -12.52 13.51 -1.27
N LEU A 47 -13.12 12.35 -1.09
CA LEU A 47 -14.04 12.06 0.02
C LEU A 47 -13.42 11.08 1.00
N TYR A 48 -13.68 11.28 2.27
CA TYR A 48 -13.22 10.45 3.37
C TYR A 48 -14.38 10.07 4.28
N TRP A 49 -14.36 8.82 4.78
CA TRP A 49 -15.39 8.33 5.68
C TRP A 49 -15.27 8.94 7.07
N VAL A 50 -16.42 9.22 7.67
CA VAL A 50 -16.57 9.73 9.03
C VAL A 50 -17.52 8.83 9.82
N ASP A 51 -17.14 8.50 11.05
CA ASP A 51 -17.95 7.75 12.01
C ASP A 51 -18.99 8.67 12.67
N GLN A 52 -20.17 8.13 12.99
CA GLN A 52 -21.25 8.87 13.62
C GLN A 52 -20.82 9.49 14.97
N ALA A 53 -20.05 8.74 15.76
CA ALA A 53 -19.57 9.22 17.06
C ALA A 53 -18.76 10.52 16.96
N ILE A 54 -18.03 10.69 15.85
CA ILE A 54 -17.23 11.91 15.61
C ILE A 54 -18.11 13.08 15.14
N LYS A 55 -19.17 12.79 14.41
CA LYS A 55 -20.17 13.80 14.06
C LYS A 55 -20.81 14.39 15.31
N ASP A 56 -21.15 13.52 16.26
CA ASP A 56 -21.83 13.93 17.49
C ASP A 56 -20.90 14.62 18.49
N ASP A 57 -19.60 14.26 18.47
CA ASP A 57 -18.54 14.93 19.23
C ASP A 57 -17.28 15.17 18.37
N PRO A 58 -17.16 16.33 17.74
CA PRO A 58 -15.99 16.67 16.90
C PRO A 58 -14.64 16.63 17.63
N LYS A 59 -14.62 16.67 18.97
CA LYS A 59 -13.38 16.52 19.74
C LYS A 59 -12.79 15.12 19.62
N LEU A 60 -13.59 14.14 19.20
CA LEU A 60 -13.16 12.78 18.91
C LEU A 60 -12.52 12.63 17.52
N SER A 61 -12.51 13.66 16.67
CA SER A 61 -11.99 13.59 15.30
C SER A 61 -10.54 13.10 15.19
N ASN A 62 -9.74 13.34 16.24
CA ASN A 62 -8.41 12.78 16.42
C ASN A 62 -8.37 11.67 17.47
N SER A 63 -9.49 10.98 17.65
CA SER A 63 -9.67 9.94 18.63
C SER A 63 -8.56 8.90 18.58
N SER A 64 -8.12 8.46 19.74
CA SER A 64 -7.22 7.33 19.92
C SER A 64 -7.88 5.97 19.64
N LYS A 65 -9.16 5.94 19.25
CA LYS A 65 -9.91 4.72 18.92
C LYS A 65 -10.24 4.69 17.44
N PRO A 66 -10.14 3.52 16.79
CA PRO A 66 -10.61 3.38 15.42
C PRO A 66 -12.13 3.52 15.35
N GLY A 67 -12.60 4.18 14.30
CA GLY A 67 -14.02 4.21 13.94
C GLY A 67 -14.55 2.81 13.63
N THR A 68 -15.82 2.60 13.84
CA THR A 68 -16.50 1.31 13.66
C THR A 68 -17.54 1.34 12.55
N GLN A 69 -18.01 2.52 12.17
CA GLN A 69 -19.10 2.67 11.22
C GLN A 69 -18.85 3.80 10.22
N HIS A 70 -18.99 3.50 8.94
CA HIS A 70 -19.03 4.49 7.87
C HIS A 70 -20.40 5.15 7.82
N SER A 71 -20.54 6.34 8.39
CA SER A 71 -21.86 6.99 8.51
C SER A 71 -22.10 8.04 7.44
N TYR A 72 -21.09 8.83 7.13
CA TYR A 72 -21.15 9.87 6.08
C TYR A 72 -19.74 10.20 5.56
N THR A 73 -19.66 11.04 4.56
CA THR A 73 -18.39 11.44 3.94
C THR A 73 -18.11 12.92 4.13
N THR A 74 -16.84 13.28 4.17
CA THR A 74 -16.36 14.66 4.22
C THR A 74 -15.25 14.88 3.21
N THR A 75 -15.12 16.11 2.72
CA THR A 75 -13.97 16.55 1.91
C THR A 75 -12.81 17.04 2.79
N ASP A 76 -13.07 17.38 4.05
CA ASP A 76 -12.05 17.79 5.00
C ASP A 76 -11.38 16.57 5.64
N TRP A 77 -10.16 16.27 5.23
CA TRP A 77 -9.37 15.17 5.78
C TRP A 77 -9.15 15.26 7.30
N ASN A 78 -9.10 16.48 7.87
CA ASN A 78 -8.89 16.66 9.30
C ASN A 78 -10.10 16.19 10.13
N SER A 79 -11.27 16.24 9.53
CA SER A 79 -12.54 15.78 10.14
C SER A 79 -12.81 14.31 9.87
N ALA A 80 -11.96 13.62 9.09
CA ALA A 80 -12.14 12.21 8.78
C ALA A 80 -11.84 11.31 9.98
N SER A 81 -12.58 10.21 10.08
CA SER A 81 -12.33 9.17 11.08
C SER A 81 -11.19 8.25 10.66
N TYR A 82 -10.46 7.75 11.65
CA TYR A 82 -9.43 6.75 11.45
C TYR A 82 -10.02 5.36 11.65
N TYR A 83 -9.73 4.46 10.73
CA TYR A 83 -10.19 3.07 10.76
C TYR A 83 -9.00 2.11 10.81
N ALA A 84 -9.20 0.97 11.49
CA ALA A 84 -8.17 -0.07 11.59
C ALA A 84 -8.06 -0.82 10.25
N GLN A 85 -6.91 -0.76 9.62
CA GLN A 85 -6.66 -1.32 8.29
C GLN A 85 -6.02 -2.70 8.31
N GLY A 86 -5.74 -3.23 9.50
CA GLY A 86 -5.03 -4.49 9.68
C GLY A 86 -3.51 -4.34 9.79
N SER A 87 -2.83 -5.47 9.94
CA SER A 87 -1.40 -5.52 10.20
C SER A 87 -0.56 -5.09 8.98
N LEU A 88 0.49 -4.31 9.26
CA LEU A 88 1.55 -4.05 8.28
C LEU A 88 2.53 -5.22 8.16
N LEU A 89 2.58 -6.12 9.15
CA LEU A 89 3.44 -7.28 9.11
C LEU A 89 2.86 -8.36 8.21
N PRO A 90 3.72 -9.10 7.47
CA PRO A 90 3.29 -10.26 6.73
C PRO A 90 2.79 -11.36 7.65
N LYS A 91 1.87 -12.19 7.16
CA LYS A 91 1.40 -13.40 7.84
C LYS A 91 2.36 -14.56 7.66
N ALA A 92 2.99 -14.63 6.50
CA ALA A 92 3.99 -15.62 6.16
C ALA A 92 4.93 -15.07 5.10
N ASN A 93 6.19 -15.48 5.16
CA ASN A 93 7.18 -15.23 4.13
C ASN A 93 8.11 -16.44 4.02
N GLY A 94 8.65 -16.68 2.84
CA GLY A 94 9.52 -17.80 2.60
C GLY A 94 10.02 -17.86 1.17
N GLY A 95 10.78 -18.90 0.87
CA GLY A 95 11.24 -19.19 -0.47
C GLY A 95 11.13 -20.67 -0.76
N PHE A 96 11.04 -21.00 -2.04
CA PHE A 96 11.15 -22.37 -2.52
C PHE A 96 11.99 -22.40 -3.79
N SER A 97 12.65 -23.51 -4.00
CA SER A 97 13.42 -23.75 -5.21
C SER A 97 13.05 -25.12 -5.77
N THR A 98 13.13 -25.25 -7.07
CA THR A 98 12.96 -26.51 -7.77
C THR A 98 14.16 -26.77 -8.65
N SER A 99 14.54 -28.04 -8.78
CA SER A 99 15.60 -28.52 -9.65
C SER A 99 15.05 -29.71 -10.44
N LEU A 100 15.21 -29.64 -11.75
CA LEU A 100 14.74 -30.67 -12.67
C LEU A 100 15.87 -31.07 -13.59
N GLU A 101 16.20 -32.37 -13.64
CA GLU A 101 17.20 -32.92 -14.55
C GLU A 101 16.53 -33.97 -15.45
N ILE A 102 16.52 -33.70 -16.75
CA ILE A 102 15.91 -34.59 -17.77
C ILE A 102 16.77 -34.62 -19.02
N TYR A 103 17.17 -35.82 -19.45
CA TYR A 103 17.92 -36.04 -20.67
C TYR A 103 19.18 -35.16 -20.84
N GLY A 104 19.87 -34.87 -19.74
CA GLY A 104 21.07 -34.04 -19.74
C GLY A 104 20.78 -32.53 -19.66
N PHE A 105 19.54 -32.11 -19.65
CA PHE A 105 19.15 -30.76 -19.29
C PHE A 105 18.95 -30.65 -17.80
N ASP A 106 19.52 -29.65 -17.16
CA ASP A 106 19.30 -29.23 -15.80
C ASP A 106 18.67 -27.85 -15.76
N VAL A 107 17.54 -27.77 -15.09
CA VAL A 107 16.80 -26.51 -14.90
C VAL A 107 16.62 -26.28 -13.41
N ASN A 108 17.13 -25.17 -12.93
CA ASN A 108 16.94 -24.74 -11.55
C ASN A 108 16.18 -23.41 -11.53
N ALA A 109 15.18 -23.31 -10.66
CA ALA A 109 14.44 -22.08 -10.46
C ALA A 109 14.25 -21.82 -8.98
N ALA A 110 14.41 -20.56 -8.55
CA ALA A 110 14.21 -20.13 -7.18
C ALA A 110 13.19 -18.99 -7.12
N PHE A 111 12.32 -19.07 -6.12
CA PHE A 111 11.25 -18.11 -5.85
C PHE A 111 11.28 -17.70 -4.40
N ASP A 112 10.90 -16.45 -4.13
CA ASP A 112 10.55 -15.99 -2.80
C ASP A 112 9.14 -15.38 -2.81
N TYR A 113 8.50 -15.45 -1.66
CA TYR A 113 7.14 -14.95 -1.51
C TYR A 113 6.93 -14.31 -0.14
N GLN A 114 5.99 -13.39 -0.12
CA GLN A 114 5.41 -12.83 1.09
C GLN A 114 3.89 -12.83 0.96
N LEU A 115 3.21 -13.26 2.01
CA LEU A 115 1.75 -13.29 2.09
C LEU A 115 1.27 -12.38 3.20
N GLY A 116 0.32 -11.52 2.88
CA GLY A 116 -0.23 -10.55 3.82
C GLY A 116 0.70 -9.38 4.08
N GLY A 117 0.32 -8.57 5.06
CA GLY A 117 0.92 -7.27 5.31
C GLY A 117 0.38 -6.21 4.35
N LYS A 118 0.57 -4.97 4.76
CA LYS A 118 0.24 -3.79 3.96
C LYS A 118 1.41 -2.82 3.97
N VAL A 119 1.53 -2.03 2.92
CA VAL A 119 2.53 -0.97 2.81
C VAL A 119 1.86 0.31 2.36
N TYR A 120 2.23 1.41 2.98
CA TYR A 120 1.81 2.72 2.53
C TYR A 120 2.78 3.23 1.46
N ASP A 121 2.29 3.36 0.23
CA ASP A 121 3.09 3.82 -0.90
C ASP A 121 3.19 5.36 -0.90
N ASN A 122 4.13 5.85 -0.12
CA ASN A 122 4.42 7.28 -0.05
C ASN A 122 5.02 7.82 -1.36
N GLY A 123 5.76 7.00 -2.09
CA GLY A 123 6.32 7.37 -3.39
C GLY A 123 5.21 7.64 -4.40
N TYR A 124 4.25 6.74 -4.50
CA TYR A 124 3.09 6.92 -5.38
C TYR A 124 2.22 8.11 -4.92
N ALA A 125 2.02 8.28 -3.61
CA ALA A 125 1.29 9.43 -3.07
C ALA A 125 1.92 10.76 -3.50
N GLN A 126 3.25 10.86 -3.46
CA GLN A 126 3.98 12.04 -3.94
C GLN A 126 3.87 12.24 -5.45
N LEU A 127 3.94 11.16 -6.23
CA LEU A 127 3.79 11.21 -7.69
C LEU A 127 2.35 11.52 -8.15
N MET A 128 1.37 11.31 -7.27
CA MET A 128 -0.03 11.72 -7.45
C MET A 128 -0.31 13.09 -6.83
N GLY A 129 0.72 13.78 -6.40
CA GLY A 129 0.68 14.98 -5.59
C GLY A 129 0.06 16.19 -6.26
N ASN A 130 -0.33 17.12 -5.43
CA ASN A 130 -0.81 18.42 -5.84
C ASN A 130 0.33 19.39 -6.11
N VAL A 131 0.11 20.29 -7.05
CA VAL A 131 0.98 21.43 -7.25
C VAL A 131 0.74 22.40 -6.10
N VAL A 132 1.52 22.30 -5.04
CA VAL A 132 1.44 23.23 -3.90
C VAL A 132 2.24 24.49 -4.19
N THR A 133 3.26 24.41 -5.04
CA THR A 133 4.18 25.51 -5.32
C THR A 133 4.17 25.85 -6.81
N LYS A 134 3.76 27.05 -7.13
CA LYS A 134 3.77 27.56 -8.51
C LYS A 134 5.22 27.71 -8.98
N GLY A 135 5.54 27.14 -10.12
CA GLY A 135 6.83 27.38 -10.80
C GLY A 135 7.87 26.28 -10.69
N ASN A 136 7.65 25.24 -9.87
CA ASN A 136 8.54 24.08 -9.82
C ASN A 136 8.02 22.99 -10.75
N GLY A 137 8.89 22.48 -11.64
CA GLY A 137 8.59 21.28 -12.42
C GLY A 137 8.65 20.04 -11.53
N TYR A 138 7.56 19.28 -11.46
CA TYR A 138 7.50 17.99 -10.77
C TYR A 138 7.23 16.87 -11.77
N THR A 139 7.77 15.69 -11.48
CA THR A 139 7.39 14.48 -12.19
C THR A 139 6.14 13.90 -11.55
N TYR A 140 5.15 13.57 -12.36
CA TYR A 140 3.89 12.97 -11.92
C TYR A 140 3.71 11.57 -12.48
N SER A 141 2.89 10.77 -11.80
CA SER A 141 2.45 9.48 -12.32
C SER A 141 1.54 9.67 -13.54
N LYS A 142 1.62 8.75 -14.50
CA LYS A 142 0.69 8.69 -15.65
C LYS A 142 -0.78 8.56 -15.22
N ASP A 143 -1.03 8.04 -14.03
CA ASP A 143 -2.39 7.86 -13.51
C ASP A 143 -3.12 9.17 -13.25
N ILE A 144 -2.38 10.29 -13.12
CA ILE A 144 -2.99 11.64 -13.06
C ILE A 144 -3.82 11.94 -14.31
N LEU A 145 -3.48 11.39 -15.46
CA LEU A 145 -4.25 11.56 -16.69
C LEU A 145 -5.65 10.92 -16.59
N LYS A 146 -5.85 10.00 -15.65
CA LYS A 146 -7.13 9.36 -15.35
C LYS A 146 -7.92 10.09 -14.26
N ALA A 147 -7.41 11.22 -13.76
CA ALA A 147 -8.06 12.00 -12.70
C ALA A 147 -9.46 12.45 -13.15
N TRP A 148 -10.29 12.71 -12.16
CA TRP A 148 -11.62 13.25 -12.38
C TRP A 148 -11.55 14.54 -13.22
N SER A 149 -12.44 14.62 -14.19
CA SER A 149 -12.66 15.80 -15.03
C SER A 149 -14.12 15.79 -15.53
N PRO A 150 -14.65 16.89 -16.05
CA PRO A 150 -15.99 16.92 -16.63
C PRO A 150 -16.21 15.88 -17.73
N ASN A 151 -15.15 15.43 -18.39
CA ASN A 151 -15.18 14.37 -19.41
C ASN A 151 -14.92 12.96 -18.84
N ASN A 152 -14.58 12.85 -17.54
CA ASN A 152 -14.29 11.59 -16.86
C ASN A 152 -14.82 11.61 -15.41
N MET A 153 -16.13 11.75 -15.25
CA MET A 153 -16.78 11.87 -13.94
C MET A 153 -16.79 10.56 -13.14
N SER A 154 -16.56 9.42 -13.79
CA SER A 154 -16.52 8.10 -13.13
C SER A 154 -15.16 7.78 -12.49
N SER A 155 -14.21 8.68 -12.60
CA SER A 155 -12.89 8.48 -12.03
C SER A 155 -12.92 8.41 -10.51
N ASN A 156 -12.17 7.45 -9.94
CA ASN A 156 -11.92 7.36 -8.50
C ASN A 156 -10.63 8.10 -8.07
N ILE A 157 -10.03 8.86 -8.98
CA ILE A 157 -8.85 9.71 -8.72
C ILE A 157 -9.33 11.15 -8.64
N PRO A 158 -9.11 11.87 -7.52
CA PRO A 158 -9.53 13.26 -7.39
C PRO A 158 -9.00 14.14 -8.51
N ARG A 159 -9.71 15.22 -8.76
CA ARG A 159 -9.27 16.23 -9.72
C ARG A 159 -7.86 16.72 -9.41
N PHE A 160 -7.10 16.95 -10.46
CA PHE A 160 -5.78 17.57 -10.34
C PHE A 160 -5.93 19.08 -10.31
N GLN A 161 -5.81 19.68 -9.14
CA GLN A 161 -6.02 21.10 -8.94
C GLN A 161 -4.92 21.71 -8.07
N TYR A 162 -4.52 22.93 -8.42
CA TYR A 162 -3.60 23.71 -7.61
C TYR A 162 -4.21 24.03 -6.25
N MET A 163 -3.42 23.88 -5.16
CA MET A 163 -3.84 24.13 -3.77
C MET A 163 -4.93 23.19 -3.23
N ASP A 164 -5.17 22.06 -3.86
CA ASP A 164 -6.01 21.03 -3.25
C ASP A 164 -5.19 20.23 -2.21
N ASN A 165 -5.29 20.63 -0.96
CA ASN A 165 -4.46 20.09 0.12
C ASN A 165 -4.84 18.67 0.53
N TYR A 166 -6.03 18.19 0.16
CA TYR A 166 -6.55 16.91 0.67
C TYR A 166 -6.51 15.77 -0.34
N ALA A 167 -6.37 16.04 -1.64
CA ALA A 167 -6.38 14.99 -2.67
C ALA A 167 -5.29 13.92 -2.48
N THR A 168 -4.19 14.25 -1.83
CA THR A 168 -3.06 13.35 -1.54
C THR A 168 -2.82 13.14 -0.04
N SER A 169 -3.79 13.49 0.79
CA SER A 169 -3.70 13.26 2.23
C SER A 169 -3.59 11.77 2.55
N ARG A 170 -2.94 11.48 3.67
CA ARG A 170 -2.71 10.10 4.13
C ARG A 170 -4.03 9.37 4.33
N SER A 171 -4.26 8.35 3.51
CA SER A 171 -5.50 7.58 3.53
C SER A 171 -5.29 6.18 2.97
N THR A 172 -6.31 5.37 3.01
CA THR A 172 -6.28 4.03 2.41
C THR A 172 -6.09 4.03 0.90
N ARG A 173 -6.25 5.17 0.23
CA ARG A 173 -5.98 5.31 -1.21
C ARG A 173 -4.57 4.88 -1.61
N PHE A 174 -3.60 5.10 -0.73
CA PHE A 174 -2.19 4.79 -0.96
C PHE A 174 -1.71 3.59 -0.14
N LEU A 175 -2.64 2.87 0.49
CA LEU A 175 -2.35 1.65 1.23
C LEU A 175 -2.54 0.45 0.33
N THR A 176 -1.46 -0.27 0.03
CA THR A 176 -1.48 -1.42 -0.85
C THR A 176 -1.09 -2.71 -0.14
N SER A 177 -1.39 -3.85 -0.75
CA SER A 177 -0.93 -5.16 -0.25
C SER A 177 0.58 -5.28 -0.41
N ALA A 178 1.23 -5.81 0.63
CA ALA A 178 2.66 -6.15 0.60
C ALA A 178 2.89 -7.61 0.17
N SER A 179 1.85 -8.32 -0.28
CA SER A 179 1.98 -9.68 -0.79
C SER A 179 2.64 -9.69 -2.16
N TYR A 180 3.61 -10.56 -2.34
CA TYR A 180 4.26 -10.77 -3.62
C TYR A 180 4.72 -12.22 -3.80
N LEU A 181 4.93 -12.59 -5.04
CA LEU A 181 5.70 -13.75 -5.48
C LEU A 181 6.76 -13.24 -6.45
N ASN A 182 8.01 -13.43 -6.09
CA ASN A 182 9.15 -12.98 -6.88
C ASN A 182 9.91 -14.19 -7.43
N PHE A 183 10.27 -14.10 -8.68
CA PHE A 183 11.14 -15.07 -9.36
C PHE A 183 12.58 -14.57 -9.21
N GLN A 184 13.37 -15.25 -8.39
CA GLN A 184 14.73 -14.82 -8.06
C GLN A 184 15.75 -15.18 -9.13
N SER A 185 15.72 -16.44 -9.54
CA SER A 185 16.71 -16.93 -10.51
C SER A 185 16.22 -18.13 -11.29
N CYS A 186 16.70 -18.25 -12.50
CA CYS A 186 16.60 -19.45 -13.31
C CYS A 186 17.96 -19.75 -13.92
N SER A 187 18.37 -20.98 -13.81
CA SER A 187 19.52 -21.48 -14.57
C SER A 187 19.10 -22.68 -15.40
N VAL A 188 19.55 -22.69 -16.62
CA VAL A 188 19.37 -23.82 -17.54
C VAL A 188 20.73 -24.28 -18.00
N GLY A 189 21.08 -25.52 -17.73
CA GLY A 189 22.30 -26.17 -18.16
C GLY A 189 21.99 -27.33 -19.11
N TYR A 190 22.98 -27.73 -19.90
CA TYR A 190 22.92 -28.92 -20.68
C TYR A 190 24.25 -29.66 -20.60
N THR A 191 24.22 -30.88 -20.12
CA THR A 191 25.38 -31.75 -20.05
C THR A 191 25.56 -32.47 -21.36
N LEU A 192 26.62 -32.12 -22.10
CA LEU A 192 26.94 -32.72 -23.38
C LEU A 192 27.26 -34.21 -23.21
N PRO A 193 26.70 -35.10 -24.07
CA PRO A 193 27.09 -36.50 -24.11
C PRO A 193 28.59 -36.64 -24.41
N MET A 194 29.25 -37.67 -23.84
CA MET A 194 30.70 -37.89 -23.98
C MET A 194 31.16 -38.00 -25.44
N SER A 195 30.30 -38.47 -26.32
CA SER A 195 30.59 -38.57 -27.76
C SER A 195 30.77 -37.19 -28.42
N LEU A 196 30.04 -36.19 -27.96
CA LEU A 196 30.14 -34.83 -28.47
C LEU A 196 31.25 -34.04 -27.77
N SER A 197 31.43 -34.21 -26.44
CA SER A 197 32.48 -33.51 -25.71
C SER A 197 33.88 -33.92 -26.16
N LYS A 198 34.10 -35.21 -26.52
CA LYS A 198 35.36 -35.65 -27.12
C LYS A 198 35.63 -35.05 -28.50
N LYS A 199 34.61 -34.84 -29.35
CA LYS A 199 34.75 -34.19 -30.65
C LYS A 199 35.05 -32.69 -30.52
N LEU A 200 34.56 -32.05 -29.47
CA LEU A 200 34.76 -30.62 -29.21
C LEU A 200 36.05 -30.34 -28.41
N MET A 201 36.88 -31.36 -28.14
CA MET A 201 38.07 -31.26 -27.28
C MET A 201 37.80 -30.62 -25.90
N ALA A 202 36.56 -30.65 -25.47
CA ALA A 202 36.18 -30.20 -24.13
C ALA A 202 36.48 -31.36 -23.17
N SER A 203 37.70 -31.40 -22.64
CA SER A 203 38.04 -32.35 -21.59
C SER A 203 37.49 -31.82 -20.24
N ARG A 204 36.94 -32.73 -19.46
CA ARG A 204 36.62 -32.49 -18.08
C ARG A 204 37.85 -32.65 -17.23
#